data_7481488e6c352977d54757620d75c26f
#
_entry.id   7481488e6c352977d54757620d75c26f
#
_cell.length_a   1.000
_cell.length_b   1.000
_cell.length_c   1.000
_cell.angle_alpha   90.00
_cell.angle_beta   90.00
_cell.angle_gamma   90.00
#
_symmetry.space_group_name_H-M   'P 1'
#
loop_
_entity.id
_entity.type
_entity.pdbx_description
1 polymer ?
#
loop_
_entity_poly.entity_id
_entity_poly.type
_entity_poly.pdbx_seq_one_letter_code
_entity_poly.pdbx_strand_id
1 'polypeptide(L)'
;INCSHKVEVMDARTCRRIGQVDIPNCRYICFHAGKAYVSSYVGPISIDPNAQLGAVFEVDTATLEITRKVTVGYQPEELVVHDEHIYVVNSGGYRGPDYDSTMSVISLKDFRQVQKIPVCLNPHRLRKDQYNRLWITSRGDHKEVQPQLTCFTPISNSSSERPIGGTPSNSHSVASYNLSPSEMVIIGDSMYYYGSHWNEQTMSN
;
A
#
# COMPACT_ATOMS: atom_id res chain seq x y z
N ILE A 1 -1.68 10.05 -12.27
CA ILE A 1 -1.78 11.47 -11.85
C ILE A 1 -2.98 11.59 -10.94
N ASN A 2 -2.77 11.99 -9.67
CA ASN A 2 -3.78 11.98 -8.61
C ASN A 2 -5.09 12.70 -8.94
N CYS A 3 -5.06 13.71 -9.76
CA CYS A 3 -6.23 14.55 -10.07
C CYS A 3 -6.86 14.23 -11.44
N SER A 4 -6.37 13.23 -12.15
CA SER A 4 -6.92 12.90 -13.47
C SER A 4 -8.03 11.85 -13.42
N HIS A 5 -8.23 11.21 -12.26
CA HIS A 5 -9.26 10.18 -12.03
C HIS A 5 -9.19 9.01 -13.02
N LYS A 6 -8.01 8.70 -13.53
CA LYS A 6 -7.82 7.65 -14.53
C LYS A 6 -6.42 7.06 -14.50
N VAL A 7 -6.32 5.85 -14.99
CA VAL A 7 -5.07 5.18 -15.38
C VAL A 7 -4.94 5.29 -16.90
N GLU A 8 -3.88 5.92 -17.39
CA GLU A 8 -3.54 5.94 -18.81
C GLU A 8 -2.67 4.74 -19.16
N VAL A 9 -2.95 4.11 -20.28
CA VAL A 9 -2.18 2.98 -20.81
C VAL A 9 -1.51 3.39 -22.10
N MET A 10 -0.19 3.22 -22.16
CA MET A 10 0.64 3.63 -23.29
C MET A 10 1.56 2.48 -23.72
N ASP A 11 1.85 2.40 -24.98
CA ASP A 11 2.90 1.53 -25.51
C ASP A 11 4.28 2.06 -25.05
N ALA A 12 5.02 1.23 -24.32
CA ALA A 12 6.29 1.66 -23.71
C ALA A 12 7.41 1.93 -24.71
N ARG A 13 7.30 1.40 -25.94
CA ARG A 13 8.30 1.59 -27.00
C ARG A 13 8.02 2.83 -27.84
N THR A 14 6.75 3.10 -28.12
CA THR A 14 6.36 4.16 -29.06
C THR A 14 5.76 5.39 -28.37
N CYS A 15 5.48 5.30 -27.05
CA CYS A 15 4.76 6.29 -26.27
C CYS A 15 3.36 6.62 -26.83
N ARG A 16 2.80 5.76 -27.67
CA ARG A 16 1.44 5.96 -28.18
C ARG A 16 0.42 5.50 -27.14
N ARG A 17 -0.65 6.27 -27.01
CA ARG A 17 -1.77 5.91 -26.14
C ARG A 17 -2.46 4.66 -26.67
N ILE A 18 -2.67 3.68 -25.77
CA ILE A 18 -3.44 2.46 -26.03
C ILE A 18 -4.87 2.64 -25.54
N GLY A 19 -5.05 3.16 -24.34
CA GLY A 19 -6.37 3.35 -23.74
C GLY A 19 -6.31 4.00 -22.37
N GLN A 20 -7.43 3.95 -21.64
CA GLN A 20 -7.53 4.42 -20.26
C GLN A 20 -8.53 3.59 -19.48
N VAL A 21 -8.42 3.65 -18.15
CA VAL A 21 -9.39 3.12 -17.20
C VAL A 21 -9.74 4.23 -16.21
N ASP A 22 -11.02 4.56 -16.10
CA ASP A 22 -11.49 5.61 -15.21
C ASP A 22 -11.63 5.06 -13.79
N ILE A 23 -10.78 5.53 -12.88
CA ILE A 23 -10.76 5.17 -11.47
C ILE A 23 -10.62 6.44 -10.65
N PRO A 24 -11.63 6.80 -9.83
CA PRO A 24 -11.62 8.04 -9.04
C PRO A 24 -10.40 8.10 -8.13
N ASN A 25 -9.65 9.19 -8.17
CA ASN A 25 -8.50 9.45 -7.29
C ASN A 25 -7.59 8.22 -7.08
N CYS A 26 -7.21 7.58 -8.21
CA CYS A 26 -6.27 6.45 -8.21
C CYS A 26 -4.88 6.89 -7.71
N ARG A 27 -4.21 6.00 -6.96
CA ARG A 27 -2.96 6.31 -6.26
C ARG A 27 -1.79 5.48 -6.76
N TYR A 28 -1.82 4.20 -6.49
CA TYR A 28 -0.75 3.26 -6.82
C TYR A 28 -1.31 2.09 -7.61
N ILE A 29 -0.41 1.41 -8.32
CA ILE A 29 -0.73 0.29 -9.17
C ILE A 29 0.31 -0.81 -9.00
N CYS A 30 -0.12 -2.06 -8.92
CA CYS A 30 0.74 -3.22 -9.05
C CYS A 30 0.13 -4.24 -10.02
N PHE A 31 0.93 -5.19 -10.46
CA PHE A 31 0.52 -6.16 -11.47
C PHE A 31 0.75 -7.60 -11.01
N HIS A 32 -0.20 -8.48 -11.34
CA HIS A 32 -0.05 -9.91 -11.13
C HIS A 32 -0.97 -10.67 -12.08
N ALA A 33 -0.45 -11.74 -12.72
CA ALA A 33 -1.21 -12.68 -13.55
C ALA A 33 -2.17 -12.03 -14.56
N GLY A 34 -1.70 -11.04 -15.33
CA GLY A 34 -2.50 -10.34 -16.35
C GLY A 34 -3.54 -9.37 -15.78
N LYS A 35 -3.49 -9.07 -14.50
CA LYS A 35 -4.34 -8.08 -13.84
C LYS A 35 -3.50 -6.93 -13.29
N ALA A 36 -4.09 -5.74 -13.30
CA ALA A 36 -3.60 -4.58 -12.57
C ALA A 36 -4.49 -4.33 -11.35
N TYR A 37 -3.86 -4.07 -10.21
CA TYR A 37 -4.56 -3.71 -8.98
C TYR A 37 -4.25 -2.26 -8.65
N VAL A 38 -5.29 -1.45 -8.50
CA VAL A 38 -5.16 0.01 -8.36
C VAL A 38 -5.80 0.44 -7.06
N SER A 39 -5.03 1.06 -6.18
CA SER A 39 -5.57 1.71 -4.98
C SER A 39 -6.20 3.06 -5.33
N SER A 40 -7.27 3.40 -4.63
CA SER A 40 -8.04 4.62 -4.88
C SER A 40 -8.63 5.17 -3.57
N TYR A 41 -8.57 6.47 -3.41
CA TYR A 41 -9.27 7.15 -2.31
C TYR A 41 -10.79 7.15 -2.50
N VAL A 42 -11.27 6.95 -3.73
CA VAL A 42 -12.67 7.03 -4.15
C VAL A 42 -13.25 8.45 -4.00
N GLY A 43 -13.08 9.07 -2.83
CA GLY A 43 -13.52 10.43 -2.52
C GLY A 43 -12.52 11.53 -2.91
N PRO A 44 -12.85 12.79 -2.67
CA PRO A 44 -12.01 13.93 -2.99
C PRO A 44 -10.71 13.94 -2.19
N ILE A 45 -9.67 14.57 -2.75
CA ILE A 45 -8.40 14.83 -2.06
C ILE A 45 -8.54 16.17 -1.35
N SER A 46 -9.06 16.14 -0.16
CA SER A 46 -9.23 17.30 0.72
C SER A 46 -9.07 16.87 2.18
N ILE A 47 -8.66 17.81 3.03
CA ILE A 47 -8.65 17.56 4.47
C ILE A 47 -10.10 17.43 4.93
N ASP A 48 -10.48 16.20 5.25
CA ASP A 48 -11.84 15.85 5.65
C ASP A 48 -11.81 14.69 6.66
N PRO A 49 -12.10 14.93 7.93
CA PRO A 49 -12.18 13.88 8.95
C PRO A 49 -13.30 12.86 8.67
N ASN A 50 -14.29 13.23 7.85
CA ASN A 50 -15.39 12.37 7.44
C ASN A 50 -15.17 11.72 6.08
N ALA A 51 -13.93 11.72 5.55
CA ALA A 51 -13.60 11.07 4.29
C ALA A 51 -14.10 9.62 4.27
N GLN A 52 -14.63 9.21 3.12
CA GLN A 52 -15.09 7.84 2.94
C GLN A 52 -13.92 6.84 2.86
N LEU A 53 -14.23 5.57 3.10
CA LEU A 53 -13.28 4.47 2.89
C LEU A 53 -12.85 4.41 1.42
N GLY A 54 -11.57 4.08 1.21
CA GLY A 54 -11.02 3.85 -0.11
C GLY A 54 -11.30 2.44 -0.63
N ALA A 55 -10.75 2.15 -1.81
CA ALA A 55 -10.94 0.87 -2.47
C ALA A 55 -9.69 0.41 -3.22
N VAL A 56 -9.65 -0.89 -3.54
CA VAL A 56 -8.77 -1.46 -4.54
C VAL A 56 -9.63 -1.94 -5.71
N PHE A 57 -9.23 -1.57 -6.91
CA PHE A 57 -9.84 -1.99 -8.17
C PHE A 57 -8.97 -3.02 -8.86
N GLU A 58 -9.58 -4.08 -9.38
CA GLU A 58 -8.94 -5.02 -10.30
C GLU A 58 -9.30 -4.64 -11.73
N VAL A 59 -8.29 -4.55 -12.57
CA VAL A 59 -8.43 -4.24 -13.99
C VAL A 59 -7.82 -5.36 -14.81
N ASP A 60 -8.52 -5.85 -15.81
CA ASP A 60 -7.97 -6.75 -16.81
C ASP A 60 -7.05 -5.96 -17.74
N THR A 61 -5.78 -6.40 -17.87
CA THR A 61 -4.79 -5.65 -18.65
C THR A 61 -4.95 -5.81 -20.17
N ALA A 62 -5.71 -6.79 -20.63
CA ALA A 62 -5.98 -7.02 -22.05
C ALA A 62 -7.20 -6.24 -22.54
N THR A 63 -8.27 -6.19 -21.73
CA THR A 63 -9.52 -5.51 -22.09
C THR A 63 -9.60 -4.08 -21.56
N LEU A 64 -8.79 -3.72 -20.56
CA LEU A 64 -8.82 -2.47 -19.82
C LEU A 64 -10.14 -2.23 -19.06
N GLU A 65 -10.84 -3.30 -18.71
CA GLU A 65 -12.08 -3.25 -17.97
C GLU A 65 -11.84 -3.46 -16.46
N ILE A 66 -12.57 -2.72 -15.63
CA ILE A 66 -12.63 -2.99 -14.19
C ILE A 66 -13.46 -4.25 -13.98
N THR A 67 -12.83 -5.30 -13.45
CA THR A 67 -13.49 -6.60 -13.23
C THR A 67 -14.02 -6.76 -11.82
N ARG A 68 -13.34 -6.20 -10.82
CA ARG A 68 -13.73 -6.31 -9.41
C ARG A 68 -13.33 -5.05 -8.63
N LYS A 69 -14.01 -4.82 -7.49
CA LYS A 69 -13.73 -3.73 -6.55
C LYS A 69 -13.90 -4.23 -5.12
N VAL A 70 -13.00 -3.83 -4.21
CA VAL A 70 -13.12 -4.12 -2.78
C VAL A 70 -12.84 -2.85 -1.96
N THR A 71 -13.68 -2.59 -0.96
CA THR A 71 -13.48 -1.52 0.01
C THR A 71 -12.38 -1.92 1.00
N VAL A 72 -11.52 -0.96 1.38
CA VAL A 72 -10.39 -1.15 2.31
C VAL A 72 -10.41 -0.08 3.41
N GLY A 73 -9.27 0.35 3.93
CA GLY A 73 -9.17 1.44 4.90
C GLY A 73 -9.25 2.83 4.27
N TYR A 74 -8.95 3.83 5.07
CA TYR A 74 -8.98 5.22 4.62
C TYR A 74 -7.75 5.56 3.78
N GLN A 75 -8.01 6.16 2.62
CA GLN A 75 -6.97 6.70 1.74
C GLN A 75 -5.82 5.70 1.50
N PRO A 76 -6.13 4.55 0.84
CA PRO A 76 -5.16 3.52 0.55
C PRO A 76 -4.06 4.04 -0.38
N GLU A 77 -2.83 3.76 -0.02
CA GLU A 77 -1.64 4.14 -0.76
C GLU A 77 -1.05 2.93 -1.49
N GLU A 78 0.21 2.64 -1.29
CA GLU A 78 0.89 1.60 -2.02
C GLU A 78 0.42 0.19 -1.68
N LEU A 79 0.51 -0.70 -2.68
CA LEU A 79 0.04 -2.08 -2.58
C LEU A 79 1.00 -3.03 -3.27
N VAL A 80 1.09 -4.25 -2.76
CA VAL A 80 1.88 -5.34 -3.34
C VAL A 80 1.10 -6.65 -3.32
N VAL A 81 1.41 -7.53 -4.27
CA VAL A 81 0.91 -8.91 -4.27
C VAL A 81 1.95 -9.83 -3.65
N HIS A 82 1.51 -10.67 -2.73
CA HIS A 82 2.28 -11.74 -2.12
C HIS A 82 1.37 -12.89 -1.69
N ASP A 83 1.72 -14.12 -2.04
CA ASP A 83 1.01 -15.37 -1.68
C ASP A 83 -0.52 -15.27 -1.80
N GLU A 84 -1.05 -15.20 -3.00
CA GLU A 84 -2.50 -15.14 -3.27
C GLU A 84 -3.25 -14.00 -2.56
N HIS A 85 -2.52 -13.00 -2.05
CA HIS A 85 -3.09 -11.84 -1.37
C HIS A 85 -2.53 -10.53 -1.90
N ILE A 86 -3.36 -9.50 -1.84
CA ILE A 86 -2.93 -8.10 -2.00
C ILE A 86 -2.83 -7.50 -0.60
N TYR A 87 -1.69 -6.90 -0.32
CA TYR A 87 -1.47 -6.07 0.87
C TYR A 87 -1.52 -4.61 0.44
N VAL A 88 -2.32 -3.79 1.10
CA VAL A 88 -2.43 -2.36 0.82
C VAL A 88 -2.41 -1.56 2.11
N VAL A 89 -1.53 -0.57 2.20
CA VAL A 89 -1.44 0.31 3.36
C VAL A 89 -2.47 1.44 3.28
N ASN A 90 -3.12 1.74 4.40
CA ASN A 90 -4.15 2.76 4.51
C ASN A 90 -3.59 3.94 5.32
N SER A 91 -3.40 5.08 4.69
CA SER A 91 -2.74 6.22 5.33
C SER A 91 -3.69 7.12 6.12
N GLY A 92 -4.90 7.31 5.63
CA GLY A 92 -5.78 8.36 6.12
C GLY A 92 -5.14 9.76 6.04
N GLY A 93 -4.18 9.96 5.11
CA GLY A 93 -3.28 11.12 5.10
C GLY A 93 -3.94 12.49 5.01
N TYR A 94 -5.19 12.55 4.53
CA TYR A 94 -6.01 13.77 4.51
C TYR A 94 -7.11 13.80 5.57
N ARG A 95 -7.09 12.86 6.52
CA ARG A 95 -8.05 12.81 7.63
C ARG A 95 -7.52 13.44 8.92
N GLY A 96 -6.39 14.10 8.88
CA GLY A 96 -5.78 14.65 10.09
C GLY A 96 -6.77 15.38 11.02
N PRO A 97 -6.71 15.11 12.35
CA PRO A 97 -5.68 14.33 13.03
C PRO A 97 -5.94 12.80 13.06
N ASP A 98 -7.08 12.32 12.57
CA ASP A 98 -7.53 10.91 12.65
C ASP A 98 -6.94 10.06 11.49
N TYR A 99 -5.63 10.02 11.38
CA TYR A 99 -4.92 9.22 10.37
C TYR A 99 -5.23 7.73 10.53
N ASP A 100 -5.21 6.97 9.42
CA ASP A 100 -5.28 5.52 9.49
C ASP A 100 -3.89 4.93 9.84
N SER A 101 -3.86 3.75 10.42
CA SER A 101 -2.65 3.05 10.85
C SER A 101 -2.70 1.57 10.49
N THR A 102 -3.36 1.24 9.40
CA THR A 102 -3.66 -0.14 9.06
C THR A 102 -3.15 -0.56 7.70
N MET A 103 -3.00 -1.87 7.52
CA MET A 103 -2.81 -2.54 6.25
C MET A 103 -3.96 -3.52 6.02
N SER A 104 -4.65 -3.40 4.89
CA SER A 104 -5.70 -4.33 4.47
C SER A 104 -5.09 -5.49 3.70
N VAL A 105 -5.56 -6.72 3.97
CA VAL A 105 -5.19 -7.93 3.24
C VAL A 105 -6.41 -8.39 2.44
N ILE A 106 -6.26 -8.53 1.13
CA ILE A 106 -7.32 -8.89 0.20
C ILE A 106 -6.98 -10.25 -0.43
N SER A 107 -7.89 -11.21 -0.34
CA SER A 107 -7.74 -12.49 -1.06
C SER A 107 -7.90 -12.27 -2.57
N LEU A 108 -6.95 -12.72 -3.37
CA LEU A 108 -7.04 -12.68 -4.84
C LEU A 108 -8.16 -13.57 -5.36
N LYS A 109 -8.42 -14.69 -4.69
CA LYS A 109 -9.46 -15.65 -5.07
C LYS A 109 -10.85 -15.03 -5.01
N ASP A 110 -11.24 -14.52 -3.85
CA ASP A 110 -12.60 -14.03 -3.59
C ASP A 110 -12.73 -12.51 -3.77
N PHE A 111 -11.61 -11.82 -3.91
CA PHE A 111 -11.47 -10.37 -3.99
C PHE A 111 -12.22 -9.63 -2.88
N ARG A 112 -12.01 -10.06 -1.66
CA ARG A 112 -12.55 -9.46 -0.44
C ARG A 112 -11.46 -9.23 0.58
N GLN A 113 -11.64 -8.24 1.44
CA GLN A 113 -10.76 -8.02 2.58
C GLN A 113 -10.93 -9.17 3.56
N VAL A 114 -9.87 -9.93 3.79
CA VAL A 114 -9.85 -11.08 4.72
C VAL A 114 -9.24 -10.72 6.06
N GLN A 115 -8.42 -9.67 6.11
CA GLN A 115 -7.78 -9.20 7.33
C GLN A 115 -7.51 -7.69 7.25
N LYS A 116 -7.47 -7.04 8.41
CA LYS A 116 -7.00 -5.66 8.60
C LYS A 116 -6.00 -5.66 9.76
N ILE A 117 -4.77 -5.28 9.47
CA ILE A 117 -3.62 -5.42 10.38
C ILE A 117 -3.18 -4.03 10.83
N PRO A 118 -3.09 -3.75 12.14
CA PRO A 118 -2.43 -2.55 12.63
C PRO A 118 -0.95 -2.54 12.24
N VAL A 119 -0.47 -1.39 11.76
CA VAL A 119 0.93 -1.18 11.40
C VAL A 119 1.44 0.14 12.02
N CYS A 120 2.01 1.02 11.26
CA CYS A 120 2.46 2.35 11.72
C CYS A 120 1.44 3.43 11.36
N LEU A 121 1.50 4.58 12.01
CA LEU A 121 0.58 5.69 11.76
C LEU A 121 0.86 6.37 10.42
N ASN A 122 -0.18 6.57 9.60
CA ASN A 122 -0.08 7.23 8.29
C ASN A 122 0.92 6.53 7.34
N PRO A 123 0.79 5.19 7.10
CA PRO A 123 1.69 4.46 6.22
C PRO A 123 1.47 4.85 4.75
N HIS A 124 2.54 4.88 3.94
CA HIS A 124 2.40 5.33 2.56
C HIS A 124 3.20 4.54 1.52
N ARG A 125 4.34 3.96 1.87
CA ARG A 125 5.09 3.07 0.98
C ARG A 125 5.02 1.64 1.47
N LEU A 126 5.00 0.71 0.54
CA LEU A 126 4.97 -0.71 0.80
C LEU A 126 5.82 -1.44 -0.23
N ARG A 127 6.92 -2.05 0.21
CA ARG A 127 7.82 -2.82 -0.65
C ARG A 127 8.00 -4.23 -0.13
N LYS A 128 8.10 -5.18 -1.03
CA LYS A 128 8.43 -6.57 -0.70
C LYS A 128 9.90 -6.83 -1.03
N ASP A 129 10.62 -7.48 -0.11
CA ASP A 129 11.98 -7.94 -0.34
C ASP A 129 12.03 -9.40 -0.84
N GLN A 130 13.25 -9.89 -1.13
CA GLN A 130 13.46 -11.28 -1.59
C GLN A 130 13.18 -12.34 -0.52
N TYR A 131 13.07 -11.95 0.75
CA TYR A 131 12.72 -12.83 1.88
C TYR A 131 11.22 -12.80 2.19
N ASN A 132 10.41 -12.23 1.29
CA ASN A 132 8.97 -12.07 1.44
C ASN A 132 8.54 -11.19 2.64
N ARG A 133 9.45 -10.36 3.18
CA ARG A 133 9.10 -9.36 4.19
C ARG A 133 8.52 -8.13 3.49
N LEU A 134 7.58 -7.49 4.17
CA LEU A 134 6.95 -6.26 3.70
C LEU A 134 7.51 -5.08 4.50
N TRP A 135 8.10 -4.14 3.80
CA TRP A 135 8.68 -2.93 4.37
C TRP A 135 7.72 -1.76 4.16
N ILE A 136 7.36 -1.09 5.25
CA ILE A 136 6.35 -0.05 5.28
C ILE A 136 6.98 1.22 5.80
N THR A 137 6.87 2.33 5.06
CA THR A 137 7.22 3.66 5.59
C THR A 137 5.98 4.39 6.05
N SER A 138 6.12 5.24 7.07
CA SER A 138 5.05 6.09 7.59
C SER A 138 5.46 7.54 7.67
N ARG A 139 4.47 8.44 7.72
CA ARG A 139 4.68 9.88 7.89
C ARG A 139 4.45 10.34 9.33
N GLY A 140 3.94 9.44 10.21
CA GLY A 140 3.51 9.84 11.54
C GLY A 140 2.33 10.83 11.49
N ASP A 141 2.21 11.65 12.52
CA ASP A 141 1.14 12.67 12.64
C ASP A 141 1.62 14.10 12.40
N HIS A 142 2.87 14.26 12.01
CA HIS A 142 3.55 15.55 11.82
C HIS A 142 3.67 16.39 13.11
N LYS A 143 3.60 15.73 14.27
CA LYS A 143 3.69 16.37 15.61
C LYS A 143 4.49 15.50 16.58
N GLU A 144 3.80 14.60 17.28
CA GLU A 144 4.37 13.76 18.33
C GLU A 144 4.86 12.40 17.81
N VAL A 145 4.10 11.80 16.90
CA VAL A 145 4.44 10.50 16.31
C VAL A 145 5.34 10.69 15.11
N GLN A 146 6.61 10.33 15.29
CA GLN A 146 7.61 10.46 14.24
C GLN A 146 7.39 9.44 13.10
N PRO A 147 7.86 9.76 11.86
CA PRO A 147 7.93 8.81 10.78
C PRO A 147 8.73 7.56 11.16
N GLN A 148 8.32 6.40 10.64
CA GLN A 148 8.94 5.10 10.94
C GLN A 148 9.12 4.26 9.68
N LEU A 149 10.12 3.38 9.73
CA LEU A 149 10.24 2.24 8.83
C LEU A 149 9.83 0.98 9.60
N THR A 150 8.84 0.26 9.12
CA THR A 150 8.32 -0.96 9.75
C THR A 150 8.56 -2.16 8.84
N CYS A 151 9.10 -3.24 9.40
CA CYS A 151 9.21 -4.54 8.73
C CYS A 151 8.12 -5.46 9.23
N PHE A 152 7.30 -5.96 8.32
CA PHE A 152 6.23 -6.91 8.59
C PHE A 152 6.52 -8.22 7.87
N THR A 153 6.47 -9.35 8.58
CA THR A 153 6.65 -10.68 7.99
C THR A 153 5.32 -11.39 7.93
N PRO A 154 4.73 -11.58 6.74
CA PRO A 154 3.52 -12.39 6.57
C PRO A 154 3.75 -13.84 7.02
N ILE A 155 2.71 -14.48 7.56
CA ILE A 155 2.75 -15.91 7.82
C ILE A 155 2.55 -16.62 6.49
N SER A 156 3.56 -17.36 6.04
CA SER A 156 3.43 -18.22 4.86
C SER A 156 2.53 -19.42 5.18
N ASN A 157 1.48 -19.60 4.40
CA ASN A 157 0.63 -20.82 4.50
C ASN A 157 1.31 -22.08 3.88
N SER A 158 2.54 -21.92 3.35
CA SER A 158 3.27 -22.98 2.66
C SER A 158 4.14 -23.86 3.56
N SER A 159 4.00 -23.78 4.90
CA SER A 159 4.80 -24.62 5.78
C SER A 159 4.25 -26.05 5.84
N SER A 160 4.90 -26.97 5.15
CA SER A 160 4.88 -28.41 5.42
C SER A 160 5.49 -28.79 6.79
N GLU A 161 5.86 -27.81 7.61
CA GLU A 161 6.40 -27.98 8.94
C GLU A 161 5.42 -27.39 9.99
N ARG A 162 4.31 -28.13 10.22
CA ARG A 162 3.51 -27.92 11.44
C ARG A 162 4.19 -28.67 12.58
N PRO A 163 4.62 -27.99 13.67
CA PRO A 163 4.94 -28.69 14.90
C PRO A 163 3.68 -29.40 15.41
N ILE A 164 3.77 -30.69 15.60
CA ILE A 164 2.69 -31.52 16.21
C ILE A 164 2.50 -31.00 17.64
N GLY A 165 1.37 -30.34 17.94
CA GLY A 165 0.94 -30.00 19.30
C GLY A 165 0.97 -28.51 19.69
N GLY A 166 1.25 -27.55 18.81
CA GLY A 166 1.17 -26.12 19.11
C GLY A 166 -0.15 -25.49 18.67
N THR A 167 -0.78 -24.70 19.54
CA THR A 167 -1.83 -23.74 19.09
C THR A 167 -1.26 -22.82 18.00
N PRO A 168 -2.00 -22.56 16.91
CA PRO A 168 -1.51 -21.65 15.88
C PRO A 168 -1.34 -20.26 16.49
N SER A 169 -0.10 -19.82 16.71
CA SER A 169 0.17 -18.43 17.01
C SER A 169 0.04 -17.65 15.72
N ASN A 170 -1.08 -16.95 15.55
CA ASN A 170 -1.32 -16.00 14.46
C ASN A 170 -0.48 -14.70 14.65
N SER A 171 0.73 -14.81 15.16
CA SER A 171 1.57 -13.65 15.41
C SER A 171 2.45 -13.34 14.22
N HIS A 172 2.06 -12.34 13.45
CA HIS A 172 2.96 -11.67 12.53
C HIS A 172 4.10 -11.02 13.32
N SER A 173 5.34 -11.15 12.86
CA SER A 173 6.43 -10.38 13.45
C SER A 173 6.43 -8.98 12.87
N VAL A 174 6.48 -7.97 13.74
CA VAL A 174 6.57 -6.56 13.38
C VAL A 174 7.79 -5.98 14.08
N ALA A 175 8.70 -5.39 13.30
CA ALA A 175 9.84 -4.65 13.82
C ALA A 175 9.78 -3.23 13.29
N SER A 176 10.01 -2.23 14.14
CA SER A 176 10.02 -0.82 13.76
C SER A 176 11.41 -0.23 13.96
N TYR A 177 11.81 0.65 13.04
CA TYR A 177 13.10 1.32 13.01
C TYR A 177 12.88 2.82 12.98
N ASN A 178 13.66 3.56 13.74
CA ASN A 178 13.61 5.04 13.78
C ASN A 178 14.29 5.63 12.53
N LEU A 179 13.71 5.36 11.38
CA LEU A 179 14.11 5.85 10.06
C LEU A 179 12.87 6.42 9.37
N SER A 180 13.04 7.48 8.61
CA SER A 180 11.95 8.19 7.94
C SER A 180 12.12 8.25 6.41
N PRO A 181 12.10 7.11 5.70
CA PRO A 181 12.20 7.11 4.24
C PRO A 181 10.95 7.75 3.61
N SER A 182 11.16 8.71 2.73
CA SER A 182 10.10 9.24 1.86
C SER A 182 9.83 8.32 0.68
N GLU A 183 10.90 7.66 0.18
CA GLU A 183 10.84 6.65 -0.86
C GLU A 183 11.92 5.61 -0.61
N MET A 184 11.69 4.38 -1.05
CA MET A 184 12.66 3.29 -0.95
C MET A 184 12.58 2.34 -2.13
N VAL A 185 13.71 1.71 -2.45
CA VAL A 185 13.81 0.58 -3.36
C VAL A 185 14.67 -0.50 -2.71
N ILE A 186 14.30 -1.76 -2.91
CA ILE A 186 15.04 -2.91 -2.38
C ILE A 186 15.59 -3.71 -3.55
N ILE A 187 16.91 -3.94 -3.55
CA ILE A 187 17.62 -4.69 -4.57
C ILE A 187 18.51 -5.72 -3.86
N GLY A 188 18.19 -6.99 -4.01
CA GLY A 188 18.86 -8.06 -3.27
C GLY A 188 18.76 -7.84 -1.76
N ASP A 189 19.88 -7.78 -1.07
CA ASP A 189 19.96 -7.58 0.39
C ASP A 189 20.05 -6.12 0.81
N SER A 190 20.02 -5.19 -0.15
CA SER A 190 20.24 -3.77 0.11
C SER A 190 18.95 -2.97 -0.08
N MET A 191 18.69 -2.07 0.87
CA MET A 191 17.63 -1.07 0.78
C MET A 191 18.27 0.29 0.52
N TYR A 192 17.84 0.93 -0.55
CA TYR A 192 18.20 2.30 -0.90
C TYR A 192 17.02 3.19 -0.61
N TYR A 193 17.21 4.27 0.13
CA TYR A 193 16.15 5.19 0.45
C TYR A 193 16.66 6.63 0.54
N TYR A 194 15.75 7.57 0.37
CA TYR A 194 15.98 8.96 0.75
C TYR A 194 14.84 9.42 1.67
N GLY A 195 15.17 10.34 2.55
CA GLY A 195 14.23 11.02 3.42
C GLY A 195 14.45 12.53 3.33
N SER A 196 13.44 13.29 3.70
CA SER A 196 13.55 14.73 3.90
C SER A 196 13.39 15.04 5.37
N HIS A 197 14.23 15.93 5.87
CA HIS A 197 14.08 16.54 7.19
C HIS A 197 13.61 17.97 6.99
N TRP A 198 12.42 18.28 7.49
CA TRP A 198 11.99 19.66 7.52
C TRP A 198 12.86 20.47 8.47
N ASN A 199 13.47 21.52 7.98
CA ASN A 199 14.26 22.43 8.79
C ASN A 199 13.41 23.66 9.12
N GLU A 200 12.96 23.75 10.37
CA GLU A 200 12.10 24.84 10.85
C GLU A 200 12.78 26.22 10.76
N GLN A 201 14.11 26.26 10.88
CA GLN A 201 14.85 27.54 10.84
C GLN A 201 14.95 28.10 9.42
N THR A 202 15.08 27.22 8.42
CA THR A 202 15.21 27.63 7.02
C THR A 202 13.88 27.53 6.26
N MET A 203 12.84 26.95 6.86
CA MET A 203 11.54 26.67 6.23
C MET A 203 11.69 25.86 4.93
N SER A 204 12.65 24.93 4.90
CA SER A 204 13.00 24.11 3.71
C SER A 204 13.29 22.65 4.07
N ASN A 205 13.24 21.78 3.05
CA ASN A 205 13.67 20.38 3.14
C ASN A 205 15.14 20.22 2.81
#